data_445f21c1f936ebca4df426a56dcb3ef3
#
_entry.id   445f21c1f936ebca4df426a56dcb3ef3
#
_cell.length_a   1.000
_cell.length_b   1.000
_cell.length_c   1.000
_cell.angle_alpha   90.00
_cell.angle_beta   90.00
_cell.angle_gamma   90.00
#
_symmetry.space_group_name_H-M   'P 1'
#
loop_
_entity.id
_entity.type
_entity.pdbx_description
1 polymer ?
#
loop_
_entity_poly.entity_id
_entity_poly.type
_entity_poly.pdbx_seq_one_letter_code
_entity_poly.pdbx_strand_id
1 'polypeptide(L)' 'MEYIHTVKKYTVLLTTEEVMECDNLKVLYDAVRRRIRWGDEKFTAYFYKNINWWENGFKGRIPFFQMGTE' A
#
# COMPACT_ATOMS: atom_id res chain seq x y z
N MET A 1 24.61 6.95 -13.21
CA MET A 1 24.25 6.01 -12.65
C MET A 1 22.97 5.89 -12.74
N GLU A 2 22.52 5.10 -12.64
CA GLU A 2 21.36 5.00 -12.59
C GLU A 2 20.99 4.25 -11.57
N TYR A 3 20.06 4.53 -10.98
CA TYR A 3 19.69 3.72 -9.97
C TYR A 3 18.47 3.05 -10.34
N ILE A 4 18.26 1.96 -9.76
CA ILE A 4 17.10 1.24 -10.02
C ILE A 4 16.11 1.65 -9.03
N HIS A 5 15.07 2.17 -9.52
CA HIS A 5 14.03 2.60 -8.64
C HIS A 5 13.09 1.45 -8.51
N THR A 6 13.25 0.65 -7.50
CA THR A 6 12.39 -0.50 -7.40
C THR A 6 11.15 -0.14 -6.64
N VAL A 7 10.04 -0.49 -7.20
CA VAL A 7 8.76 -0.25 -6.57
C VAL A 7 8.27 -1.58 -6.07
N LYS A 8 7.77 -1.61 -4.85
CA LYS A 8 7.25 -2.85 -4.31
C LYS A 8 5.98 -3.21 -5.04
N LYS A 9 5.59 -4.46 -4.94
CA LYS A 9 4.43 -4.94 -5.67
C LYS A 9 3.13 -4.31 -5.16
N TYR A 10 3.08 -4.01 -3.89
CA TYR A 10 1.85 -3.48 -3.31
C TYR A 10 2.12 -2.23 -2.50
N THR A 11 1.17 -1.33 -2.52
CA THR A 11 1.23 -0.10 -1.75
C THR A 11 -0.08 0.06 -1.01
N VAL A 12 0.00 0.55 0.20
CA VAL A 12 -1.19 0.88 0.98
C VAL A 12 -1.09 2.35 1.36
N LEU A 13 -2.13 3.08 1.06
CA LEU A 13 -2.19 4.49 1.44
C LEU A 13 -3.26 4.63 2.50
N LEU A 14 -2.89 5.20 3.62
CA LEU A 14 -3.83 5.39 4.71
C LEU A 14 -4.30 6.84 4.71
N THR A 15 -5.50 7.04 5.17
CA THR A 15 -6.02 8.41 5.23
C THR A 15 -5.29 9.24 6.27
N THR A 16 -4.46 8.64 7.08
CA THR A 16 -3.60 9.38 7.99
C THR A 16 -2.36 9.90 7.28
N GLU A 17 -2.28 9.69 5.96
CA GLU A 17 -1.16 10.14 5.15
C GLU A 17 0.06 9.26 5.28
N GLU A 18 -0.11 8.08 5.84
CA GLU A 18 0.98 7.13 5.91
C GLU A 18 0.97 6.26 4.68
N VAL A 19 2.14 5.80 4.28
CA VAL A 19 2.30 4.94 3.12
C VAL A 19 3.05 3.71 3.56
N MET A 20 2.56 2.55 3.16
CA MET A 20 3.23 1.28 3.45
C MET A 20 3.41 0.54 2.14
N GLU A 21 4.54 -0.11 1.99
CA GLU A 21 4.83 -0.84 0.77
C GLU A 21 5.48 -2.17 1.10
N CYS A 22 5.17 -3.18 0.31
CA CYS A 22 5.76 -4.49 0.52
C CYS A 22 5.46 -5.35 -0.70
N ASP A 23 6.29 -6.36 -0.92
CA ASP A 23 6.03 -7.30 -2.00
C ASP A 23 5.09 -8.41 -1.56
N ASN A 24 4.85 -8.51 -0.28
CA ASN A 24 4.00 -9.55 0.25
C ASN A 24 2.70 -8.95 0.77
N LEU A 25 1.63 -9.22 0.08
CA LEU A 25 0.36 -8.63 0.43
C LEU A 25 -0.11 -9.00 1.83
N LYS A 26 0.18 -10.22 2.25
CA LYS A 26 -0.25 -10.66 3.56
C LYS A 26 0.39 -9.83 4.67
N VAL A 27 1.64 -9.44 4.48
CA VAL A 27 2.32 -8.62 5.46
C VAL A 27 1.62 -7.27 5.61
N LEU A 28 1.24 -6.67 4.48
CA LEU A 28 0.54 -5.40 4.53
C LEU A 28 -0.83 -5.56 5.17
N TYR A 29 -1.52 -6.60 4.79
CA TYR A 29 -2.84 -6.84 5.31
C TYR A 29 -2.80 -7.02 6.82
N ASP A 30 -1.84 -7.80 7.31
CA ASP A 30 -1.74 -8.03 8.74
C ASP A 30 -1.35 -6.76 9.48
N ALA A 31 -0.48 -5.96 8.90
CA ALA A 31 -0.06 -4.72 9.53
C ALA A 31 -1.24 -3.76 9.68
N VAL A 32 -2.05 -3.66 8.65
CA VAL A 32 -3.21 -2.77 8.72
C VAL A 32 -4.22 -3.31 9.72
N ARG A 33 -4.44 -4.61 9.72
CA ARG A 33 -5.38 -5.20 10.66
C ARG A 33 -4.96 -4.96 12.10
N ARG A 34 -3.67 -5.02 12.37
CA ARG A 34 -3.21 -4.76 13.73
C ARG A 34 -3.48 -3.33 14.13
N ARG A 35 -3.32 -2.39 13.20
CA ARG A 35 -3.59 -1.02 13.52
C ARG A 35 -5.06 -0.78 13.78
N ILE A 36 -5.92 -1.44 13.04
CA ILE A 36 -7.34 -1.32 13.25
C ILE A 36 -7.70 -1.90 14.61
N ARG A 37 -7.08 -3.02 14.96
CA ARG A 37 -7.46 -3.72 16.15
C ARG A 37 -6.96 -3.07 17.42
N TRP A 38 -5.74 -2.57 17.36
CA TRP A 38 -5.13 -2.05 18.56
C TRP A 38 -4.82 -0.57 18.57
N GLY A 39 -5.06 0.09 17.47
CA GLY A 39 -4.80 1.51 17.41
C GLY A 39 -6.02 2.29 17.86
N ASP A 40 -5.80 3.52 18.18
CA ASP A 40 -6.88 4.39 18.59
C ASP A 40 -7.38 5.29 17.48
N GLU A 41 -6.68 5.33 16.38
CA GLU A 41 -7.08 6.21 15.29
C GLU A 41 -8.06 5.56 14.39
N LYS A 42 -8.88 6.38 13.78
CA LYS A 42 -9.77 5.90 12.75
C LYS A 42 -9.16 6.25 11.41
N PHE A 43 -9.16 5.31 10.50
CA PHE A 43 -8.60 5.55 9.19
C PHE A 43 -9.16 4.54 8.20
N THR A 44 -8.90 4.81 6.94
CA THR A 44 -9.19 3.85 5.89
C THR A 44 -7.88 3.60 5.16
N ALA A 45 -7.65 2.37 4.83
CA ALA A 45 -6.44 1.97 4.11
C ALA A 45 -6.85 1.50 2.72
N TYR A 46 -6.23 2.09 1.71
CA TYR A 46 -6.51 1.74 0.32
C TYR A 46 -5.34 0.93 -0.21
N PHE A 47 -5.63 -0.27 -0.67
CA PHE A 47 -4.60 -1.18 -1.14
C PHE A 47 -4.51 -1.11 -2.65
N TYR A 48 -3.29 -0.97 -3.15
CA TYR A 48 -3.04 -0.84 -4.58
C TYR A 48 -2.04 -1.87 -5.04
N LYS A 49 -2.21 -2.32 -6.26
CA LYS A 49 -1.24 -3.19 -6.88
C LYS A 49 -0.47 -2.33 -7.86
N ASN A 50 0.85 -2.38 -7.78
CA ASN A 50 1.71 -1.61 -8.67
C ASN A 50 2.11 -2.46 -9.85
N ILE A 51 2.06 -1.89 -11.05
CA ILE A 51 2.40 -2.66 -12.23
C ILE A 51 3.47 -1.94 -13.03
N ASN A 52 4.11 -2.69 -13.82
CA ASN A 52 5.18 -2.35 -14.78
C ASN A 52 5.52 -0.90 -14.94
N TRP A 53 5.87 -0.30 -13.84
CA TRP A 53 6.11 1.11 -13.87
C TRP A 53 7.35 1.46 -14.68
N TRP A 54 8.32 0.55 -14.72
CA TRP A 54 9.56 0.88 -15.38
C TRP A 54 9.43 0.86 -16.89
N GLU A 55 8.49 0.11 -17.41
CA GLU A 55 8.35 0.05 -18.84
C GLU A 55 7.55 1.17 -19.40
N ASN A 56 6.56 1.61 -18.65
CA ASN A 56 5.64 2.55 -19.18
C ASN A 56 5.65 3.86 -18.46
N GLY A 57 6.67 4.06 -17.68
CA GLY A 57 6.59 5.15 -16.79
C GLY A 57 5.61 4.78 -15.74
N PHE A 58 5.64 5.41 -14.64
CA PHE A 58 4.79 4.99 -13.58
C PHE A 58 3.37 5.29 -13.85
N LYS A 59 2.57 4.29 -14.11
CA LYS A 59 1.24 4.49 -14.29
C LYS A 59 0.48 3.77 -13.36
N GLY A 60 0.99 3.00 -12.66
CA GLY A 60 0.43 1.95 -12.27
C GLY A 60 0.01 1.60 -10.98
N ARG A 61 -0.73 2.37 -10.35
CA ARG A 61 -1.33 1.88 -9.13
C ARG A 61 -2.77 1.59 -9.42
N ILE A 62 -3.14 0.33 -9.21
CA ILE A 62 -4.50 -0.10 -9.44
C ILE A 62 -5.11 -0.44 -8.10
N PRO A 63 -6.14 0.28 -7.68
CA PRO A 63 -6.77 -0.02 -6.39
C PRO A 63 -7.55 -1.33 -6.49
N PHE A 64 -7.47 -2.14 -5.47
CA PHE A 64 -8.19 -3.40 -5.50
C PHE A 64 -8.86 -3.76 -4.18
N PHE A 65 -8.57 -3.04 -3.14
CA PHE A 65 -9.13 -3.42 -1.85
C PHE A 65 -9.02 -2.27 -0.87
N GLN A 66 -9.94 -2.18 0.05
CA GLN A 66 -9.80 -1.20 1.11
C GLN A 66 -10.35 -1.77 2.38
N MET A 67 -9.87 -1.29 3.49
CA MET A 67 -10.39 -1.67 4.78
C MET A 67 -10.16 -0.52 5.73
N GLY A 68 -10.92 -0.44 6.78
CA GLY A 68 -10.77 0.65 7.69
C GLY A 68 -11.55 0.43 8.96
N THR A 69 -11.50 1.46 9.79
CA THR A 69 -12.14 1.38 11.08
C THR A 69 -13.58 1.85 11.02
N GLU A 70 -13.96 2.39 9.88
CA GLU A 70 -15.32 2.85 9.79
C GLU A 70 -16.21 1.90 9.11
#